data_ca8e1c122b921f3b1a55e208c97abe7e
#
_entry.id   ca8e1c122b921f3b1a55e208c97abe7e
#
_cell.length_a   1.000
_cell.length_b   1.000
_cell.length_c   1.000
_cell.angle_alpha   90.00
_cell.angle_beta   90.00
_cell.angle_gamma   90.00
#
_symmetry.space_group_name_H-M   'P 1'
#
loop_
_entity.id
_entity.type
_entity.pdbx_description
1 polymer ?
#
loop_
_entity_poly.entity_id
_entity_poly.type
_entity_poly.pdbx_seq_one_letter_code
_entity_poly.pdbx_strand_id
1 'polypeptide(L)'
;YTFEEIRGNTPLVEQLRRSAASGRSSHAYLFLGGAGAGKRLIANTFAKALQCEGEKRPCDSCKSCHAFNHGNHPDVIYFQPLKNGKTYTIEDVREQLLETVDLKPFQYEKKIYIIEKADTLNIQSQNALLKTLEEPPAHAVFLLLAERAEAFLPTILSRVVVMKIRPLSAETIADYLMQAGHLAEESHILSAYAQGRIGQALELVEDEGFREMRQDILGKLEALPSMSEGDAYLLAKDLEGYKNDLRFLYIMELWYRDLLTAKSLREEGYLIQRDKKDAIFRAAKEPAALLAKKAAAVRTARMRLAQNANFRLTIEVMLMDLKETGK
;
A
#
# COMPACT_ATOMS: atom_id res chain seq x y z
N TYR A 1 7.96 -16.35 7.21
CA TYR A 1 6.51 -16.16 7.03
C TYR A 1 5.76 -16.92 8.11
N THR A 2 5.34 -16.20 9.18
CA THR A 2 4.49 -16.71 10.26
C THR A 2 3.30 -15.78 10.45
N PHE A 3 2.21 -16.25 11.07
CA PHE A 3 1.06 -15.39 11.36
C PHE A 3 1.37 -14.32 12.41
N GLU A 4 2.37 -14.54 13.26
CA GLU A 4 2.86 -13.61 14.27
C GLU A 4 3.59 -12.40 13.67
N GLU A 5 4.15 -12.54 12.47
CA GLU A 5 4.78 -11.43 11.73
C GLU A 5 3.77 -10.46 11.13
N ILE A 6 2.50 -10.90 10.94
CA ILE A 6 1.47 -10.06 10.36
C ILE A 6 0.94 -9.09 11.43
N ARG A 7 1.18 -7.82 11.22
CA ARG A 7 0.70 -6.76 12.13
C ARG A 7 -0.72 -6.35 11.76
N GLY A 8 -1.58 -6.21 12.76
CA GLY A 8 -2.98 -5.83 12.58
C GLY A 8 -3.80 -6.87 11.81
N ASN A 9 -4.96 -6.45 11.31
CA ASN A 9 -5.88 -7.30 10.55
C ASN A 9 -6.24 -8.63 11.26
N THR A 10 -6.27 -8.62 12.58
CA THR A 10 -6.47 -9.81 13.43
C THR A 10 -7.64 -10.70 12.99
N PRO A 11 -8.85 -10.19 12.67
CA PRO A 11 -9.94 -11.05 12.23
C PRO A 11 -9.63 -11.82 10.95
N LEU A 12 -8.95 -11.18 9.98
CA LEU A 12 -8.50 -11.81 8.73
C LEU A 12 -7.46 -12.90 9.01
N VAL A 13 -6.46 -12.58 9.82
CA VAL A 13 -5.39 -13.51 10.21
C VAL A 13 -5.96 -14.74 10.90
N GLU A 14 -6.88 -14.56 11.86
CA GLU A 14 -7.52 -15.66 12.58
C GLU A 14 -8.41 -16.53 11.66
N GLN A 15 -9.08 -15.93 10.67
CA GLN A 15 -9.84 -16.67 9.67
C GLN A 15 -8.92 -17.58 8.84
N LEU A 16 -7.77 -17.05 8.37
CA LEU A 16 -6.79 -17.81 7.59
C LEU A 16 -6.15 -18.91 8.43
N ARG A 17 -5.81 -18.62 9.70
CA ARG A 17 -5.25 -19.59 10.64
C ARG A 17 -6.21 -20.76 10.87
N ARG A 18 -7.50 -20.48 11.12
CA ARG A 18 -8.52 -21.53 11.27
C ARG A 18 -8.72 -22.34 10.01
N SER A 19 -8.74 -21.69 8.85
CA SER A 19 -8.86 -22.37 7.57
C SER A 19 -7.70 -23.36 7.33
N ALA A 20 -6.45 -22.93 7.60
CA ALA A 20 -5.28 -23.79 7.49
C ALA A 20 -5.28 -24.96 8.51
N ALA A 21 -5.69 -24.68 9.76
CA ALA A 21 -5.72 -25.69 10.82
C ALA A 21 -6.80 -26.76 10.58
N SER A 22 -7.97 -26.38 10.06
CA SER A 22 -9.09 -27.30 9.84
C SER A 22 -8.95 -28.14 8.56
N GLY A 23 -8.00 -27.83 7.69
CA GLY A 23 -7.88 -28.43 6.34
C GLY A 23 -9.02 -28.05 5.38
N ARG A 24 -9.95 -27.20 5.83
CA ARG A 24 -11.11 -26.74 5.04
C ARG A 24 -10.86 -25.36 4.45
N SER A 25 -9.93 -25.27 3.50
CA SER A 25 -9.71 -24.04 2.75
C SER A 25 -10.67 -23.94 1.56
N SER A 26 -11.07 -22.71 1.21
CA SER A 26 -11.69 -22.44 -0.08
C SER A 26 -10.66 -22.69 -1.21
N HIS A 27 -11.16 -22.93 -2.41
CA HIS A 27 -10.32 -23.10 -3.59
C HIS A 27 -9.73 -21.76 -4.10
N ALA A 28 -10.33 -20.61 -3.77
CA ALA A 28 -9.84 -19.32 -4.24
C ALA A 28 -10.05 -18.19 -3.22
N TYR A 29 -9.03 -17.37 -3.04
CA TYR A 29 -9.02 -16.18 -2.19
C TYR A 29 -8.54 -14.97 -3.00
N LEU A 30 -9.17 -13.81 -2.77
CA LEU A 30 -8.76 -12.53 -3.34
C LEU A 30 -8.35 -11.58 -2.20
N PHE A 31 -7.04 -11.35 -2.06
CA PHE A 31 -6.48 -10.41 -1.09
C PHE A 31 -6.48 -9.01 -1.68
N LEU A 32 -7.33 -8.13 -1.14
CA LEU A 32 -7.47 -6.74 -1.57
C LEU A 32 -6.81 -5.78 -0.59
N GLY A 33 -5.97 -4.90 -1.10
CA GLY A 33 -5.31 -3.84 -0.30
C GLY A 33 -4.35 -3.03 -1.18
N GLY A 34 -4.05 -1.80 -0.81
CA GLY A 34 -3.11 -0.95 -1.55
C GLY A 34 -1.70 -1.54 -1.66
N ALA A 35 -0.85 -0.95 -2.51
CA ALA A 35 0.56 -1.30 -2.57
C ALA A 35 1.20 -1.15 -1.18
N GLY A 36 2.05 -2.08 -0.78
CA GLY A 36 2.68 -2.07 0.55
C GLY A 36 1.78 -2.48 1.73
N ALA A 37 0.52 -2.90 1.50
CA ALA A 37 -0.40 -3.34 2.56
C ALA A 37 -0.09 -4.72 3.16
N GLY A 38 0.96 -5.41 2.70
CA GLY A 38 1.36 -6.72 3.21
C GLY A 38 0.64 -7.92 2.56
N LYS A 39 -0.05 -7.73 1.40
CA LYS A 39 -0.74 -8.80 0.67
C LYS A 39 0.13 -10.05 0.46
N ARG A 40 1.37 -9.84 -0.02
CA ARG A 40 2.32 -10.92 -0.30
C ARG A 40 2.73 -11.68 0.98
N LEU A 41 2.99 -10.95 2.07
CA LEU A 41 3.30 -11.56 3.37
C LEU A 41 2.14 -12.45 3.83
N ILE A 42 0.90 -11.95 3.79
CA ILE A 42 -0.30 -12.67 4.22
C ILE A 42 -0.53 -13.90 3.35
N ALA A 43 -0.47 -13.76 2.02
CA ALA A 43 -0.67 -14.86 1.09
C ALA A 43 0.40 -15.96 1.24
N ASN A 44 1.68 -15.56 1.37
CA ASN A 44 2.77 -16.50 1.57
C ASN A 44 2.66 -17.23 2.91
N THR A 45 2.32 -16.52 4.00
CA THR A 45 2.10 -17.13 5.31
C THR A 45 0.95 -18.14 5.25
N PHE A 46 -0.14 -17.79 4.56
CA PHE A 46 -1.27 -18.69 4.39
C PHE A 46 -0.93 -19.91 3.52
N ALA A 47 -0.25 -19.71 2.38
CA ALA A 47 0.22 -20.80 1.52
C ALA A 47 1.13 -21.77 2.29
N LYS A 48 2.10 -21.25 3.04
CA LYS A 48 2.99 -22.03 3.89
C LYS A 48 2.22 -22.83 4.96
N ALA A 49 1.20 -22.19 5.58
CA ALA A 49 0.36 -22.86 6.56
C ALA A 49 -0.49 -23.98 5.97
N LEU A 50 -1.03 -23.80 4.74
CA LEU A 50 -1.79 -24.82 4.02
C LEU A 50 -0.94 -26.05 3.67
N GLN A 51 0.33 -25.88 3.37
CA GLN A 51 1.28 -26.93 3.01
C GLN A 51 2.02 -27.53 4.22
N CYS A 52 1.84 -26.94 5.41
CA CYS A 52 2.57 -27.37 6.61
C CYS A 52 2.09 -28.74 7.11
N GLU A 53 3.04 -29.63 7.40
CA GLU A 53 2.80 -30.99 7.90
C GLU A 53 2.71 -31.05 9.44
N GLY A 54 3.06 -29.96 10.16
CA GLY A 54 3.04 -29.88 11.61
C GLY A 54 1.68 -29.56 12.20
N GLU A 55 1.52 -29.77 13.50
CA GLU A 55 0.28 -29.44 14.23
C GLU A 55 0.04 -27.92 14.31
N LYS A 56 1.08 -27.16 14.69
CA LYS A 56 1.05 -25.70 14.67
C LYS A 56 1.45 -25.21 13.28
N ARG A 57 0.51 -24.65 12.53
CA ARG A 57 0.70 -24.23 11.12
C ARG A 57 0.81 -22.72 10.97
N PRO A 58 1.89 -22.22 10.31
CA PRO A 58 3.11 -22.93 9.89
C PRO A 58 4.01 -23.27 11.08
N CYS A 59 4.71 -24.40 11.04
CA CYS A 59 5.57 -24.90 12.15
C CYS A 59 7.06 -24.51 12.03
N ASP A 60 7.50 -24.02 10.87
CA ASP A 60 8.88 -23.68 10.53
C ASP A 60 9.94 -24.81 10.66
N SER A 61 9.53 -26.02 11.02
CA SER A 61 10.42 -27.16 11.26
C SER A 61 10.23 -28.35 10.31
N CYS A 62 9.09 -28.45 9.61
CA CYS A 62 8.86 -29.53 8.65
C CYS A 62 9.51 -29.26 7.29
N LYS A 63 9.63 -30.30 6.47
CA LYS A 63 10.26 -30.22 5.13
C LYS A 63 9.56 -29.21 4.23
N SER A 64 8.22 -29.17 4.25
CA SER A 64 7.44 -28.19 3.50
C SER A 64 7.77 -26.75 3.90
N CYS A 65 7.77 -26.43 5.20
CA CYS A 65 8.13 -25.10 5.70
C CYS A 65 9.55 -24.68 5.31
N HIS A 66 10.51 -25.62 5.39
CA HIS A 66 11.88 -25.37 4.94
C HIS A 66 11.96 -25.08 3.43
N ALA A 67 11.31 -25.91 2.59
CA ALA A 67 11.27 -25.68 1.15
C ALA A 67 10.64 -24.32 0.81
N PHE A 68 9.57 -23.95 1.53
CA PHE A 68 8.91 -22.66 1.37
C PHE A 68 9.85 -21.48 1.72
N ASN A 69 10.56 -21.57 2.86
CA ASN A 69 11.48 -20.54 3.31
C ASN A 69 12.67 -20.33 2.34
N HIS A 70 13.09 -21.37 1.63
CA HIS A 70 14.14 -21.28 0.61
C HIS A 70 13.61 -20.92 -0.79
N GLY A 71 12.31 -20.69 -0.94
CA GLY A 71 11.69 -20.28 -2.22
C GLY A 71 11.67 -21.38 -3.29
N ASN A 72 11.82 -22.65 -2.90
CA ASN A 72 11.87 -23.81 -3.80
C ASN A 72 10.78 -24.86 -3.53
N HIS A 73 9.65 -24.45 -2.96
CA HIS A 73 8.53 -25.35 -2.69
C HIS A 73 7.89 -25.85 -4.01
N PRO A 74 7.88 -27.18 -4.29
CA PRO A 74 7.52 -27.70 -5.60
C PRO A 74 6.04 -27.50 -5.98
N ASP A 75 5.16 -27.38 -4.99
CA ASP A 75 3.72 -27.26 -5.16
C ASP A 75 3.19 -25.83 -4.86
N VAL A 76 4.06 -24.83 -4.82
CA VAL A 76 3.72 -23.40 -4.72
C VAL A 76 4.24 -22.68 -5.94
N ILE A 77 3.33 -22.20 -6.77
CA ILE A 77 3.63 -21.59 -8.07
C ILE A 77 3.35 -20.10 -7.99
N TYR A 78 4.39 -19.31 -8.20
CA TYR A 78 4.25 -17.87 -8.35
C TYR A 78 3.97 -17.54 -9.80
N PHE A 79 2.77 -17.05 -10.04
CA PHE A 79 2.32 -16.68 -11.37
C PHE A 79 2.83 -15.29 -11.74
N GLN A 80 3.54 -15.20 -12.85
CA GLN A 80 4.18 -13.95 -13.31
C GLN A 80 3.93 -13.75 -14.80
N PRO A 81 3.81 -12.49 -15.28
CA PRO A 81 3.73 -12.21 -16.71
C PRO A 81 4.99 -12.69 -17.44
N LEU A 82 4.84 -13.50 -18.48
CA LEU A 82 5.96 -14.05 -19.27
C LEU A 82 6.64 -13.01 -20.15
N LYS A 83 5.89 -12.00 -20.63
CA LYS A 83 6.39 -10.94 -21.50
C LYS A 83 6.30 -9.57 -20.81
N ASN A 84 7.45 -8.90 -20.67
CA ASN A 84 7.59 -7.50 -20.21
C ASN A 84 6.93 -7.08 -18.88
N GLY A 85 6.57 -8.00 -18.00
CA GLY A 85 6.37 -7.76 -16.56
C GLY A 85 5.23 -6.84 -16.11
N LYS A 86 4.35 -6.34 -17.01
CA LYS A 86 3.35 -5.33 -16.63
C LYS A 86 1.91 -5.81 -16.60
N THR A 87 1.51 -6.70 -17.50
CA THR A 87 0.11 -7.11 -17.66
C THR A 87 0.04 -8.58 -18.02
N TYR A 88 -0.90 -9.32 -17.44
CA TYR A 88 -1.13 -10.71 -17.77
C TYR A 88 -1.88 -10.85 -19.09
N THR A 89 -1.39 -11.73 -19.94
CA THR A 89 -2.04 -12.15 -21.19
C THR A 89 -2.80 -13.47 -21.00
N ILE A 90 -3.60 -13.84 -21.99
CA ILE A 90 -4.29 -15.13 -21.98
C ILE A 90 -3.30 -16.30 -22.10
N GLU A 91 -2.18 -16.10 -22.79
CA GLU A 91 -1.10 -17.07 -22.93
C GLU A 91 -0.47 -17.36 -21.57
N ASP A 92 -0.21 -16.31 -20.76
CA ASP A 92 0.31 -16.47 -19.40
C ASP A 92 -0.61 -17.38 -18.56
N VAL A 93 -1.94 -17.19 -18.66
CA VAL A 93 -2.92 -18.00 -17.94
C VAL A 93 -2.95 -19.45 -18.44
N ARG A 94 -2.86 -19.66 -19.77
CA ARG A 94 -2.84 -21.00 -20.35
C ARG A 94 -1.61 -21.78 -19.91
N GLU A 95 -0.43 -21.26 -20.17
CA GLU A 95 0.83 -21.97 -19.99
C GLU A 95 1.14 -22.24 -18.51
N GLN A 96 0.97 -21.23 -17.64
CA GLN A 96 1.36 -21.37 -16.25
C GLN A 96 0.28 -21.98 -15.36
N LEU A 97 -1.00 -21.85 -15.73
CA LEU A 97 -2.11 -22.29 -14.90
C LEU A 97 -2.93 -23.41 -15.53
N LEU A 98 -3.59 -23.15 -16.69
CA LEU A 98 -4.55 -24.12 -17.24
C LEU A 98 -3.90 -25.46 -17.64
N GLU A 99 -2.68 -25.44 -18.16
CA GLU A 99 -1.95 -26.67 -18.52
C GLU A 99 -1.44 -27.43 -17.30
N THR A 100 -1.36 -26.79 -16.14
CA THR A 100 -0.75 -27.38 -14.95
C THR A 100 -1.77 -27.67 -13.84
N VAL A 101 -2.96 -27.07 -13.87
CA VAL A 101 -3.91 -27.12 -12.74
C VAL A 101 -4.50 -28.52 -12.52
N ASP A 102 -4.76 -29.28 -13.59
CA ASP A 102 -5.29 -30.65 -13.52
C ASP A 102 -4.22 -31.68 -13.10
N LEU A 103 -2.94 -31.31 -13.20
CA LEU A 103 -1.85 -32.17 -12.74
C LEU A 103 -1.84 -32.22 -11.22
N LYS A 104 -1.76 -33.43 -10.65
CA LYS A 104 -1.64 -33.62 -9.21
C LYS A 104 -0.43 -32.87 -8.65
N PRO A 105 -0.49 -32.43 -7.38
CA PRO A 105 0.70 -31.92 -6.69
C PRO A 105 1.86 -32.89 -6.76
N PHE A 106 3.07 -32.36 -6.77
CA PHE A 106 4.29 -33.16 -6.89
C PHE A 106 4.58 -33.93 -5.59
N GLN A 107 4.44 -33.30 -4.44
CA GLN A 107 4.82 -33.88 -3.16
C GLN A 107 3.79 -33.68 -2.03
N TYR A 108 3.03 -32.60 -2.04
CA TYR A 108 2.14 -32.20 -0.95
C TYR A 108 0.66 -32.34 -1.33
N GLU A 109 -0.26 -32.08 -0.37
CA GLU A 109 -1.72 -32.27 -0.62
C GLU A 109 -2.30 -31.21 -1.55
N LYS A 110 -1.78 -29.99 -1.51
CA LYS A 110 -2.31 -28.85 -2.26
C LYS A 110 -1.30 -28.34 -3.27
N LYS A 111 -1.83 -27.82 -4.37
CA LYS A 111 -1.09 -27.06 -5.38
C LYS A 111 -1.57 -25.62 -5.33
N ILE A 112 -0.69 -24.70 -4.92
CA ILE A 112 -1.05 -23.33 -4.62
C ILE A 112 -0.51 -22.40 -5.71
N TYR A 113 -1.41 -21.59 -6.29
CA TYR A 113 -1.10 -20.59 -7.29
C TYR A 113 -1.20 -19.20 -6.65
N ILE A 114 -0.09 -18.48 -6.58
CA ILE A 114 -0.04 -17.10 -6.07
C ILE A 114 0.05 -16.16 -7.26
N ILE A 115 -1.01 -15.38 -7.51
CA ILE A 115 -1.14 -14.48 -8.66
C ILE A 115 -0.99 -13.05 -8.16
N GLU A 116 0.22 -12.48 -8.31
CA GLU A 116 0.49 -11.09 -7.93
C GLU A 116 -0.07 -10.12 -8.95
N LYS A 117 -0.49 -8.92 -8.50
CA LYS A 117 -1.12 -7.90 -9.37
C LYS A 117 -2.25 -8.46 -10.23
N ALA A 118 -3.09 -9.31 -9.63
CA ALA A 118 -4.16 -9.99 -10.33
C ALA A 118 -5.20 -9.03 -10.96
N ASP A 119 -5.27 -7.79 -10.50
CA ASP A 119 -6.05 -6.71 -11.11
C ASP A 119 -5.49 -6.20 -12.45
N THR A 120 -4.36 -6.73 -12.92
CA THR A 120 -3.84 -6.50 -14.27
C THR A 120 -4.22 -7.62 -15.26
N LEU A 121 -4.95 -8.64 -14.82
CA LEU A 121 -5.54 -9.66 -15.71
C LEU A 121 -6.55 -9.00 -16.64
N ASN A 122 -6.34 -9.12 -17.95
CA ASN A 122 -7.30 -8.63 -18.93
C ASN A 122 -8.59 -9.48 -18.93
N ILE A 123 -9.65 -8.99 -19.56
CA ILE A 123 -10.96 -9.67 -19.58
C ILE A 123 -10.86 -11.09 -20.15
N GLN A 124 -10.03 -11.30 -21.16
CA GLN A 124 -9.85 -12.62 -21.77
C GLN A 124 -9.17 -13.60 -20.80
N SER A 125 -8.14 -13.14 -20.08
CA SER A 125 -7.45 -13.91 -19.04
C SER A 125 -8.38 -14.27 -17.88
N GLN A 126 -9.22 -13.33 -17.45
CA GLN A 126 -10.21 -13.57 -16.41
C GLN A 126 -11.27 -14.60 -16.87
N ASN A 127 -11.77 -14.51 -18.10
CA ASN A 127 -12.72 -15.48 -18.64
C ASN A 127 -12.11 -16.89 -18.77
N ALA A 128 -10.82 -16.98 -19.11
CA ALA A 128 -10.12 -18.27 -19.15
C ALA A 128 -10.03 -18.95 -17.76
N LEU A 129 -9.94 -18.16 -16.68
CA LEU A 129 -9.93 -18.67 -15.30
C LEU A 129 -11.30 -19.14 -14.80
N LEU A 130 -12.41 -18.64 -15.38
CA LEU A 130 -13.76 -18.90 -14.86
C LEU A 130 -14.06 -20.40 -14.77
N LYS A 131 -13.77 -21.18 -15.79
CA LYS A 131 -14.03 -22.64 -15.80
C LYS A 131 -13.31 -23.34 -14.64
N THR A 132 -12.07 -23.00 -14.41
CA THR A 132 -11.26 -23.56 -13.31
C THR A 132 -11.77 -23.12 -11.93
N LEU A 133 -12.30 -21.90 -11.82
CA LEU A 133 -12.88 -21.41 -10.56
C LEU A 133 -14.30 -21.97 -10.31
N GLU A 134 -15.01 -22.38 -11.34
CA GLU A 134 -16.33 -23.05 -11.25
C GLU A 134 -16.20 -24.52 -10.84
N GLU A 135 -15.28 -25.23 -11.46
CA GLU A 135 -15.01 -26.65 -11.21
C GLU A 135 -13.53 -26.84 -10.81
N PRO A 136 -13.12 -26.34 -9.64
CA PRO A 136 -11.73 -26.38 -9.23
C PRO A 136 -11.31 -27.83 -8.90
N PRO A 137 -10.12 -28.27 -9.35
CA PRO A 137 -9.53 -29.51 -8.87
C PRO A 137 -9.40 -29.47 -7.33
N ALA A 138 -9.73 -30.55 -6.66
CA ALA A 138 -9.78 -30.62 -5.18
C ALA A 138 -8.45 -30.25 -4.48
N HIS A 139 -7.35 -30.38 -5.21
CA HIS A 139 -6.00 -30.04 -4.72
C HIS A 139 -5.58 -28.59 -5.03
N ALA A 140 -6.27 -27.86 -5.92
CA ALA A 140 -5.85 -26.54 -6.34
C ALA A 140 -6.36 -25.44 -5.38
N VAL A 141 -5.49 -24.47 -5.07
CA VAL A 141 -5.82 -23.26 -4.30
C VAL A 141 -5.24 -22.04 -5.01
N PHE A 142 -6.09 -21.04 -5.24
CA PHE A 142 -5.72 -19.79 -5.92
C PHE A 142 -5.69 -18.63 -4.93
N LEU A 143 -4.55 -17.94 -4.84
CA LEU A 143 -4.36 -16.75 -4.01
C LEU A 143 -4.11 -15.55 -4.93
N LEU A 144 -5.15 -14.76 -5.19
CA LEU A 144 -5.09 -13.59 -6.04
C LEU A 144 -4.76 -12.37 -5.17
N LEU A 145 -3.73 -11.60 -5.55
CA LEU A 145 -3.31 -10.38 -4.85
C LEU A 145 -3.62 -9.18 -5.74
N ALA A 146 -4.45 -8.26 -5.26
CA ALA A 146 -4.92 -7.11 -6.05
C ALA A 146 -5.08 -5.84 -5.21
N GLU A 147 -5.12 -4.70 -5.90
CA GLU A 147 -5.39 -3.41 -5.26
C GLU A 147 -6.84 -2.97 -5.44
N ARG A 148 -7.46 -3.34 -6.56
CA ARG A 148 -8.79 -2.87 -6.96
C ARG A 148 -9.72 -4.03 -7.26
N ALA A 149 -10.86 -4.08 -6.58
CA ALA A 149 -11.88 -5.07 -6.84
C ALA A 149 -12.61 -4.82 -8.18
N GLU A 150 -12.72 -3.54 -8.58
CA GLU A 150 -13.42 -3.10 -9.78
C GLU A 150 -12.75 -3.57 -11.09
N ALA A 151 -11.49 -4.03 -11.01
CA ALA A 151 -10.78 -4.62 -12.13
C ALA A 151 -11.25 -6.05 -12.45
N PHE A 152 -12.01 -6.68 -11.55
CA PHE A 152 -12.48 -8.05 -11.74
C PHE A 152 -13.91 -8.12 -12.25
N LEU A 153 -14.16 -9.13 -13.08
CA LEU A 153 -15.51 -9.46 -13.51
C LEU A 153 -16.35 -9.90 -12.30
N PRO A 154 -17.64 -9.51 -12.23
CA PRO A 154 -18.55 -9.98 -11.17
C PRO A 154 -18.60 -11.50 -11.02
N THR A 155 -18.41 -12.22 -12.14
CA THR A 155 -18.34 -13.69 -12.19
C THR A 155 -17.13 -14.26 -11.47
N ILE A 156 -15.99 -13.58 -11.47
CA ILE A 156 -14.82 -13.94 -10.66
C ILE A 156 -15.10 -13.65 -9.17
N LEU A 157 -15.58 -12.43 -8.87
CA LEU A 157 -15.84 -12.02 -7.49
C LEU A 157 -16.85 -12.92 -6.76
N SER A 158 -17.81 -13.52 -7.47
CA SER A 158 -18.78 -14.44 -6.88
C SER A 158 -18.21 -15.83 -6.54
N ARG A 159 -17.00 -16.15 -7.02
CA ARG A 159 -16.35 -17.48 -6.87
C ARG A 159 -15.11 -17.46 -5.99
N VAL A 160 -14.72 -16.29 -5.52
CA VAL A 160 -13.54 -16.12 -4.65
C VAL A 160 -13.93 -15.60 -3.26
N VAL A 161 -13.21 -16.00 -2.24
CA VAL A 161 -13.34 -15.41 -0.91
C VAL A 161 -12.56 -14.11 -0.85
N VAL A 162 -13.27 -12.99 -0.77
CA VAL A 162 -12.64 -11.67 -0.75
C VAL A 162 -12.13 -11.35 0.66
N MET A 163 -10.81 -11.16 0.78
CA MET A 163 -10.08 -10.85 2.00
C MET A 163 -9.58 -9.40 1.95
N LYS A 164 -10.32 -8.48 2.57
CA LYS A 164 -9.95 -7.05 2.57
C LYS A 164 -8.93 -6.77 3.66
N ILE A 165 -7.74 -6.32 3.26
CA ILE A 165 -6.67 -5.89 4.16
C ILE A 165 -6.90 -4.42 4.49
N ARG A 166 -7.14 -4.13 5.77
CA ARG A 166 -7.38 -2.77 6.26
C ARG A 166 -6.06 -2.05 6.49
N PRO A 167 -5.98 -0.74 6.20
CA PRO A 167 -4.85 0.07 6.60
C PRO A 167 -4.59 -0.03 8.11
N LEU A 168 -3.32 -0.06 8.49
CA LEU A 168 -2.90 -0.03 9.89
C LEU A 168 -2.97 1.38 10.46
N SER A 169 -3.07 1.52 11.79
CA SER A 169 -2.90 2.81 12.44
C SER A 169 -1.45 3.29 12.29
N ALA A 170 -1.25 4.61 12.27
CA ALA A 170 0.10 5.20 12.26
C ALA A 170 0.91 4.74 13.49
N GLU A 171 0.26 4.60 14.65
CA GLU A 171 0.87 4.10 15.88
C GLU A 171 1.41 2.67 15.70
N THR A 172 0.61 1.76 15.14
CA THR A 172 1.04 0.37 14.85
C THR A 172 2.27 0.33 13.94
N ILE A 173 2.32 1.21 12.94
CA ILE A 173 3.47 1.29 12.02
C ILE A 173 4.68 1.90 12.72
N ALA A 174 4.50 2.96 13.51
CA ALA A 174 5.58 3.57 14.27
C ALA A 174 6.20 2.57 15.26
N ASP A 175 5.37 1.82 15.99
CA ASP A 175 5.83 0.77 16.90
C ASP A 175 6.63 -0.32 16.17
N TYR A 176 6.19 -0.70 14.97
CA TYR A 176 6.92 -1.67 14.16
C TYR A 176 8.30 -1.13 13.74
N LEU A 177 8.37 0.12 13.27
CA LEU A 177 9.65 0.75 12.89
C LEU A 177 10.60 0.89 14.09
N MET A 178 10.08 1.29 15.26
CA MET A 178 10.87 1.37 16.50
C MET A 178 11.41 -0.01 16.92
N GLN A 179 10.59 -1.06 16.82
CA GLN A 179 11.03 -2.44 17.08
C GLN A 179 12.11 -2.91 16.08
N ALA A 180 12.10 -2.38 14.86
CA ALA A 180 13.12 -2.63 13.85
C ALA A 180 14.42 -1.80 14.07
N GLY A 181 14.46 -0.92 15.09
CA GLY A 181 15.64 -0.14 15.49
C GLY A 181 15.67 1.30 14.98
N HIS A 182 14.60 1.81 14.38
CA HIS A 182 14.54 3.20 13.93
C HIS A 182 14.22 4.17 15.07
N LEU A 183 14.66 5.42 14.93
CA LEU A 183 14.42 6.47 15.93
C LEU A 183 12.92 6.74 16.07
N ALA A 184 12.46 7.00 17.30
CA ALA A 184 11.04 7.21 17.58
C ALA A 184 10.45 8.40 16.79
N GLU A 185 11.17 9.51 16.69
CA GLU A 185 10.72 10.69 15.95
C GLU A 185 10.56 10.40 14.46
N GLU A 186 11.56 9.76 13.83
CA GLU A 186 11.50 9.35 12.44
C GLU A 186 10.37 8.34 12.20
N SER A 187 10.21 7.35 13.08
CA SER A 187 9.15 6.34 13.00
C SER A 187 7.76 6.96 13.03
N HIS A 188 7.52 7.96 13.88
CA HIS A 188 6.25 8.69 13.91
C HIS A 188 5.99 9.49 12.62
N ILE A 189 7.01 10.16 12.10
CA ILE A 189 6.89 10.91 10.85
C ILE A 189 6.58 9.95 9.70
N LEU A 190 7.40 8.93 9.48
CA LEU A 190 7.26 8.00 8.35
C LEU A 190 5.96 7.19 8.41
N SER A 191 5.49 6.82 9.61
CA SER A 191 4.23 6.12 9.79
C SER A 191 3.02 6.90 9.27
N ALA A 192 3.02 8.22 9.42
CA ALA A 192 1.97 9.08 8.88
C ALA A 192 2.01 9.14 7.34
N TYR A 193 3.21 9.21 6.76
CA TYR A 193 3.38 9.18 5.31
C TYR A 193 3.06 7.82 4.69
N ALA A 194 3.17 6.75 5.44
CA ALA A 194 2.86 5.39 4.98
C ALA A 194 1.37 5.12 4.76
N GLN A 195 0.46 5.99 5.22
CA GLN A 195 -0.98 5.87 5.00
C GLN A 195 -1.55 4.49 5.38
N GLY A 196 -1.10 3.93 6.50
CA GLY A 196 -1.54 2.64 6.99
C GLY A 196 -0.92 1.41 6.30
N ARG A 197 0.14 1.60 5.50
CA ARG A 197 0.79 0.55 4.70
C ARG A 197 2.23 0.34 5.19
N ILE A 198 2.46 -0.76 5.89
CA ILE A 198 3.76 -1.06 6.50
C ILE A 198 4.91 -1.20 5.47
N GLY A 199 4.62 -1.80 4.30
CA GLY A 199 5.60 -1.89 3.21
C GLY A 199 6.01 -0.52 2.68
N GLN A 200 5.06 0.43 2.58
CA GLN A 200 5.35 1.82 2.23
C GLN A 200 6.23 2.50 3.29
N ALA A 201 5.99 2.22 4.58
CA ALA A 201 6.84 2.77 5.65
C ALA A 201 8.28 2.28 5.53
N LEU A 202 8.48 0.99 5.24
CA LEU A 202 9.81 0.40 5.03
C LEU A 202 10.52 0.99 3.80
N GLU A 203 9.79 1.19 2.69
CA GLU A 203 10.34 1.88 1.51
C GLU A 203 10.78 3.31 1.84
N LEU A 204 9.97 4.07 2.60
CA LEU A 204 10.28 5.44 2.99
C LEU A 204 11.50 5.53 3.92
N VAL A 205 11.77 4.52 4.74
CA VAL A 205 12.96 4.46 5.59
C VAL A 205 14.25 4.50 4.76
N GLU A 206 14.27 3.84 3.62
CA GLU A 206 15.44 3.73 2.74
C GLU A 206 15.48 4.81 1.64
N ASP A 207 14.40 5.60 1.48
CA ASP A 207 14.25 6.58 0.41
C ASP A 207 14.88 7.94 0.80
N GLU A 208 16.17 8.11 0.49
CA GLU A 208 16.87 9.38 0.68
C GLU A 208 16.24 10.53 -0.13
N GLY A 209 15.80 10.22 -1.35
CA GLY A 209 15.13 11.21 -2.22
C GLY A 209 13.83 11.75 -1.60
N PHE A 210 13.09 10.90 -0.87
CA PHE A 210 11.92 11.36 -0.12
C PHE A 210 12.30 12.26 1.05
N ARG A 211 13.39 11.96 1.78
CA ARG A 211 13.87 12.83 2.88
C ARG A 211 14.27 14.21 2.37
N GLU A 212 15.01 14.25 1.26
CA GLU A 212 15.41 15.51 0.60
C GLU A 212 14.20 16.31 0.13
N MET A 213 13.27 15.66 -0.58
CA MET A 213 12.01 16.27 -1.03
C MET A 213 11.22 16.84 0.15
N ARG A 214 11.09 16.07 1.25
CA ARG A 214 10.37 16.53 2.44
C ARG A 214 10.99 17.78 3.03
N GLN A 215 12.33 17.81 3.18
CA GLN A 215 13.04 19.00 3.71
C GLN A 215 12.86 20.22 2.80
N ASP A 216 13.00 20.04 1.50
CA ASP A 216 12.84 21.11 0.50
C ASP A 216 11.41 21.68 0.53
N ILE A 217 10.38 20.83 0.47
CA ILE A 217 8.98 21.25 0.48
C ILE A 217 8.61 21.94 1.79
N LEU A 218 9.02 21.43 2.94
CA LEU A 218 8.74 22.06 4.23
C LEU A 218 9.44 23.44 4.34
N GLY A 219 10.68 23.56 3.85
CA GLY A 219 11.37 24.85 3.78
C GLY A 219 10.65 25.87 2.88
N LYS A 220 10.15 25.43 1.73
CA LYS A 220 9.34 26.27 0.82
C LYS A 220 8.03 26.71 1.46
N LEU A 221 7.36 25.84 2.22
CA LEU A 221 6.12 26.18 2.93
C LEU A 221 6.36 27.18 4.08
N GLU A 222 7.46 27.05 4.79
CA GLU A 222 7.85 28.02 5.83
C GLU A 222 8.11 29.41 5.23
N ALA A 223 8.72 29.48 4.06
CA ALA A 223 9.06 30.74 3.39
C ALA A 223 7.88 31.36 2.62
N LEU A 224 6.91 30.56 2.16
CA LEU A 224 5.82 30.97 1.25
C LEU A 224 5.06 32.24 1.70
N PRO A 225 4.71 32.44 3.00
CA PRO A 225 3.98 33.61 3.43
C PRO A 225 4.74 34.94 3.21
N SER A 226 6.07 34.88 3.19
CA SER A 226 6.96 36.07 3.03
C SER A 226 7.39 36.32 1.57
N MET A 227 7.10 35.40 0.66
CA MET A 227 7.47 35.49 -0.76
C MET A 227 6.68 36.57 -1.49
N SER A 228 7.28 37.23 -2.46
CA SER A 228 6.57 38.09 -3.43
C SER A 228 5.68 37.24 -4.38
N GLU A 229 4.79 37.87 -5.14
CA GLU A 229 4.04 37.15 -6.19
C GLU A 229 4.95 36.57 -7.28
N GLY A 230 6.01 37.31 -7.64
CA GLY A 230 7.00 36.84 -8.61
C GLY A 230 7.76 35.62 -8.09
N ASP A 231 8.13 35.59 -6.81
CA ASP A 231 8.81 34.42 -6.19
C ASP A 231 7.89 33.21 -6.11
N ALA A 232 6.59 33.41 -5.88
CA ALA A 232 5.62 32.31 -5.90
C ALA A 232 5.45 31.72 -7.30
N TYR A 233 5.55 32.52 -8.35
CA TYR A 233 5.56 32.05 -9.72
C TYR A 233 6.84 31.22 -10.04
N LEU A 234 7.99 31.68 -9.56
CA LEU A 234 9.25 30.93 -9.68
C LEU A 234 9.18 29.61 -8.89
N LEU A 235 8.53 29.61 -7.73
CA LEU A 235 8.28 28.40 -6.96
C LEU A 235 7.45 27.37 -7.73
N ALA A 236 6.43 27.80 -8.50
CA ALA A 236 5.66 26.88 -9.35
C ALA A 236 6.54 26.18 -10.39
N LYS A 237 7.49 26.93 -10.98
CA LYS A 237 8.46 26.38 -11.93
C LYS A 237 9.44 25.40 -11.26
N ASP A 238 9.90 25.71 -10.06
CA ASP A 238 10.79 24.85 -9.29
C ASP A 238 10.11 23.50 -8.94
N LEU A 239 8.83 23.56 -8.54
CA LEU A 239 8.03 22.37 -8.24
C LEU A 239 7.80 21.45 -9.47
N GLU A 240 8.04 21.93 -10.70
CA GLU A 240 8.02 21.06 -11.91
C GLU A 240 9.05 19.91 -11.81
N GLY A 241 10.11 20.08 -11.01
CA GLY A 241 11.06 19.02 -10.72
C GLY A 241 10.40 17.77 -10.11
N TYR A 242 9.29 17.96 -9.39
CA TYR A 242 8.53 16.88 -8.74
C TYR A 242 7.32 16.38 -9.53
N LYS A 243 7.14 16.77 -10.80
CA LYS A 243 5.95 16.39 -11.60
C LYS A 243 5.71 14.89 -11.72
N ASN A 244 6.76 14.08 -11.61
CA ASN A 244 6.69 12.63 -11.69
C ASN A 244 6.54 11.96 -10.31
N ASP A 245 6.60 12.74 -9.22
CA ASP A 245 6.47 12.26 -7.85
C ASP A 245 5.55 13.18 -7.05
N LEU A 246 4.26 12.88 -7.06
CA LEU A 246 3.24 13.68 -6.40
C LEU A 246 3.23 13.56 -4.86
N ARG A 247 4.20 12.85 -4.26
CA ARG A 247 4.32 12.75 -2.79
C ARG A 247 4.56 14.12 -2.14
N PHE A 248 5.15 15.07 -2.87
CA PHE A 248 5.33 16.45 -2.37
C PHE A 248 3.99 17.12 -1.99
N LEU A 249 2.90 16.87 -2.73
CA LEU A 249 1.57 17.39 -2.38
C LEU A 249 1.04 16.78 -1.07
N TYR A 250 1.37 15.52 -0.81
CA TYR A 250 1.00 14.90 0.44
C TYR A 250 1.79 15.48 1.62
N ILE A 251 3.07 15.84 1.42
CA ILE A 251 3.86 16.59 2.40
C ILE A 251 3.18 17.93 2.73
N MET A 252 2.76 18.68 1.70
CA MET A 252 2.03 19.94 1.87
C MET A 252 0.69 19.75 2.60
N GLU A 253 -0.05 18.68 2.27
CA GLU A 253 -1.33 18.35 2.92
C GLU A 253 -1.15 18.08 4.42
N LEU A 254 -0.14 17.30 4.80
CA LEU A 254 0.18 17.02 6.20
C LEU A 254 0.69 18.27 6.96
N TRP A 255 1.39 19.17 6.29
CA TRP A 255 1.77 20.48 6.87
C TRP A 255 0.52 21.28 7.28
N TYR A 256 -0.44 21.49 6.38
CA TYR A 256 -1.66 22.22 6.70
C TYR A 256 -2.54 21.48 7.72
N ARG A 257 -2.53 20.17 7.72
CA ARG A 257 -3.16 19.37 8.79
C ARG A 257 -2.53 19.69 10.15
N ASP A 258 -1.20 19.77 10.22
CA ASP A 258 -0.50 20.06 11.46
C ASP A 258 -0.74 21.52 11.92
N LEU A 259 -0.83 22.48 10.99
CA LEU A 259 -1.22 23.87 11.33
C LEU A 259 -2.62 23.92 11.96
N LEU A 260 -3.59 23.21 11.41
CA LEU A 260 -4.95 23.11 11.97
C LEU A 260 -4.96 22.40 13.32
N THR A 261 -4.16 21.36 13.49
CA THR A 261 -4.00 20.64 14.75
C THR A 261 -3.39 21.52 15.84
N ALA A 262 -2.29 22.21 15.52
CA ALA A 262 -1.65 23.16 16.44
C ALA A 262 -2.58 24.29 16.86
N LYS A 263 -3.42 24.78 15.91
CA LYS A 263 -4.42 25.82 16.18
C LYS A 263 -5.50 25.35 17.15
N SER A 264 -5.95 24.10 17.01
CA SER A 264 -7.09 23.55 17.75
C SER A 264 -6.69 22.99 19.12
N LEU A 265 -5.63 22.18 19.17
CA LEU A 265 -5.26 21.41 20.35
C LEU A 265 -4.12 22.04 21.17
N ARG A 266 -3.25 22.84 20.54
CA ARG A 266 -2.06 23.45 21.14
C ARG A 266 -1.09 22.47 21.82
N GLU A 267 -1.13 21.20 21.42
CA GLU A 267 -0.30 20.13 21.98
C GLU A 267 0.64 19.56 20.90
N GLU A 268 1.93 19.48 21.21
CA GLU A 268 2.96 18.97 20.28
C GLU A 268 2.76 17.48 19.93
N GLY A 269 2.22 16.70 20.85
CA GLY A 269 2.05 15.26 20.72
C GLY A 269 1.19 14.81 19.53
N TYR A 270 0.30 15.68 19.03
CA TYR A 270 -0.58 15.40 17.90
C TYR A 270 0.00 15.83 16.54
N LEU A 271 1.16 16.46 16.51
CA LEU A 271 1.83 16.87 15.27
C LEU A 271 2.50 15.67 14.61
N ILE A 272 2.42 15.62 13.27
CA ILE A 272 3.16 14.67 12.45
C ILE A 272 4.59 15.16 12.25
N GLN A 273 4.74 16.44 11.85
CA GLN A 273 6.03 17.09 11.59
C GLN A 273 6.63 17.64 12.90
N ARG A 274 6.95 16.75 13.86
CA ARG A 274 7.42 17.15 15.21
C ARG A 274 8.75 17.88 15.16
N ASP A 275 9.60 17.52 14.20
CA ASP A 275 10.87 18.19 13.90
C ASP A 275 10.71 19.65 13.42
N LYS A 276 9.50 20.04 13.03
CA LYS A 276 9.13 21.39 12.55
C LYS A 276 8.17 22.13 13.48
N LYS A 277 8.01 21.68 14.72
CA LYS A 277 7.02 22.19 15.68
C LYS A 277 7.03 23.71 15.83
N ASP A 278 8.21 24.33 15.97
CA ASP A 278 8.32 25.77 16.16
C ASP A 278 7.82 26.56 14.95
N ALA A 279 8.10 26.08 13.73
CA ALA A 279 7.62 26.68 12.50
C ALA A 279 6.10 26.51 12.37
N ILE A 280 5.58 25.33 12.73
CA ILE A 280 4.14 25.03 12.72
C ILE A 280 3.38 25.95 13.67
N PHE A 281 3.84 26.12 14.94
CA PHE A 281 3.17 27.00 15.91
C PHE A 281 3.25 28.48 15.51
N ARG A 282 4.32 28.91 14.83
CA ARG A 282 4.40 30.27 14.27
C ARG A 282 3.39 30.47 13.14
N ALA A 283 3.30 29.52 12.21
CA ALA A 283 2.40 29.58 11.04
C ALA A 283 0.92 29.37 11.41
N ALA A 284 0.61 28.64 12.48
CA ALA A 284 -0.75 28.38 12.96
C ALA A 284 -1.47 29.63 13.52
N LYS A 285 -0.84 30.81 13.47
CA LYS A 285 -1.49 32.09 13.86
C LYS A 285 -2.61 32.51 12.91
N GLU A 286 -2.59 32.09 11.66
CA GLU A 286 -3.64 32.35 10.67
C GLU A 286 -5.02 31.85 11.15
N PRO A 287 -6.13 32.45 10.70
CA PRO A 287 -7.49 31.98 11.01
C PRO A 287 -7.69 30.52 10.58
N ALA A 288 -8.38 29.73 11.41
CA ALA A 288 -8.63 28.31 11.10
C ALA A 288 -9.38 28.09 9.77
N ALA A 289 -10.32 28.97 9.43
CA ALA A 289 -11.04 28.93 8.16
C ALA A 289 -10.10 29.10 6.95
N LEU A 290 -9.11 29.97 7.05
CA LEU A 290 -8.10 30.19 6.01
C LEU A 290 -7.18 28.97 5.88
N LEU A 291 -6.69 28.43 7.00
CA LEU A 291 -5.88 27.21 7.00
C LEU A 291 -6.64 26.02 6.38
N ALA A 292 -7.94 25.89 6.68
CA ALA A 292 -8.80 24.86 6.07
C ALA A 292 -8.97 25.06 4.55
N LYS A 293 -9.09 26.32 4.09
CA LYS A 293 -9.13 26.66 2.65
C LYS A 293 -7.84 26.27 1.97
N LYS A 294 -6.68 26.62 2.56
CA LYS A 294 -5.35 26.26 2.06
C LYS A 294 -5.18 24.72 1.98
N ALA A 295 -5.56 23.99 3.02
CA ALA A 295 -5.56 22.53 3.01
C ALA A 295 -6.44 21.95 1.89
N ALA A 296 -7.61 22.56 1.64
CA ALA A 296 -8.50 22.15 0.55
C ALA A 296 -7.89 22.42 -0.83
N ALA A 297 -7.17 23.54 -1.01
CA ALA A 297 -6.47 23.85 -2.25
C ALA A 297 -5.43 22.79 -2.61
N VAL A 298 -4.61 22.36 -1.65
CA VAL A 298 -3.62 21.28 -1.84
C VAL A 298 -4.29 19.97 -2.23
N ARG A 299 -5.36 19.57 -1.53
CA ARG A 299 -6.12 18.34 -1.88
C ARG A 299 -6.70 18.40 -3.27
N THR A 300 -7.25 19.57 -3.65
CA THR A 300 -7.82 19.79 -4.99
C THR A 300 -6.75 19.67 -6.06
N ALA A 301 -5.58 20.25 -5.84
CA ALA A 301 -4.44 20.13 -6.76
C ALA A 301 -4.03 18.66 -6.93
N ARG A 302 -3.91 17.92 -5.83
CA ARG A 302 -3.57 16.49 -5.86
C ARG A 302 -4.60 15.66 -6.65
N MET A 303 -5.90 15.91 -6.43
CA MET A 303 -6.97 15.21 -7.18
C MET A 303 -6.93 15.53 -8.68
N ARG A 304 -6.73 16.80 -9.05
CA ARG A 304 -6.65 17.22 -10.45
C ARG A 304 -5.45 16.58 -11.16
N LEU A 305 -4.28 16.56 -10.52
CA LEU A 305 -3.08 15.94 -11.08
C LEU A 305 -3.21 14.41 -11.20
N ALA A 306 -3.90 13.76 -10.26
CA ALA A 306 -4.23 12.34 -10.37
C ALA A 306 -5.17 12.04 -11.58
N GLN A 307 -5.92 13.04 -12.05
CA GLN A 307 -6.77 12.99 -13.25
C GLN A 307 -6.06 13.51 -14.52
N ASN A 308 -4.72 13.59 -14.49
CA ASN A 308 -3.90 14.09 -15.60
C ASN A 308 -4.16 15.55 -16.02
N ALA A 309 -4.57 16.42 -15.08
CA ALA A 309 -4.64 17.84 -15.34
C ALA A 309 -3.26 18.45 -15.63
N ASN A 310 -3.21 19.63 -16.29
CA ASN A 310 -1.96 20.32 -16.55
C ASN A 310 -1.25 20.65 -15.23
N PHE A 311 -0.03 20.13 -15.08
CA PHE A 311 0.74 20.25 -13.84
C PHE A 311 0.97 21.70 -13.46
N ARG A 312 1.58 22.48 -14.36
CA ARG A 312 1.99 23.86 -14.10
C ARG A 312 0.81 24.74 -13.68
N LEU A 313 -0.27 24.73 -14.48
CA LEU A 313 -1.45 25.50 -14.21
C LEU A 313 -2.08 25.12 -12.86
N THR A 314 -2.14 23.83 -12.54
CA THR A 314 -2.68 23.33 -11.28
C THR A 314 -1.88 23.81 -10.09
N ILE A 315 -0.54 23.80 -10.19
CA ILE A 315 0.37 24.25 -9.12
C ILE A 315 0.32 25.77 -8.96
N GLU A 316 0.29 26.54 -10.05
CA GLU A 316 0.18 27.99 -10.01
C GLU A 316 -1.10 28.42 -9.29
N VAL A 317 -2.26 27.84 -9.64
CA VAL A 317 -3.54 28.12 -8.96
C VAL A 317 -3.48 27.73 -7.48
N MET A 318 -2.94 26.57 -7.16
CA MET A 318 -2.78 26.14 -5.76
C MET A 318 -1.92 27.13 -4.99
N LEU A 319 -0.76 27.55 -5.50
CA LEU A 319 0.13 28.49 -4.80
C LEU A 319 -0.51 29.87 -4.60
N MET A 320 -1.34 30.34 -5.54
CA MET A 320 -2.14 31.57 -5.37
C MET A 320 -3.11 31.44 -4.17
N ASP A 321 -3.83 30.32 -4.08
CA ASP A 321 -4.72 30.05 -2.95
C ASP A 321 -3.97 29.96 -1.62
N LEU A 322 -2.76 29.39 -1.62
CA LEU A 322 -1.91 29.27 -0.43
C LEU A 322 -1.34 30.62 0.05
N LYS A 323 -1.17 31.58 -0.86
CA LYS A 323 -0.71 32.94 -0.53
C LYS A 323 -1.84 33.87 -0.06
N GLU A 324 -3.08 33.47 -0.21
CA GLU A 324 -4.20 34.30 0.25
C GLU A 324 -4.06 34.60 1.73
N THR A 325 -4.11 35.90 2.07
CA THR A 325 -4.09 36.38 3.44
C THR A 325 -5.51 36.70 3.88
N GLY A 326 -5.89 36.29 5.08
CA GLY A 326 -7.20 36.64 5.66
C GLY A 326 -7.23 38.15 5.94
N LYS A 327 -7.74 38.93 4.99
CA LYS A 327 -8.15 40.33 5.22
C LYS A 327 -9.54 40.35 5.79
#